data_53fc7346a009c30c5d2a5eb35fe0e387
#
_entry.id   53fc7346a009c30c5d2a5eb35fe0e387
#
_cell.length_a   1.000
_cell.length_b   1.000
_cell.length_c   1.000
_cell.angle_alpha   90.00
_cell.angle_beta   90.00
_cell.angle_gamma   90.00
#
_symmetry.space_group_name_H-M   'P 1'
#
loop_
_entity.id
_entity.type
_entity.pdbx_description
1 polymer ?
#
loop_
_entity_poly.entity_id
_entity_poly.type
_entity_poly.pdbx_seq_one_letter_code
_entity_poly.pdbx_strand_id
1 'polypeptide(L)'
;MKQLMLGNAAVARGLYEAGCGVVSSYPGTPSTEITEECAKYDEIYCEWAPNEKVAMEVAFGASLAGKRSFCGMKHVGLNVAADPLFTMSYTGVNGGMVIGVADDAGMHSSQNEQDSRHYARAAKVPMLEPSDSAEALAFAKLAYELSEQFDTPVLLKMCTRVAHSQSIVDTTERAEREMIPYEKNIAKYVMMPGNAKRRHPVVEERTRKLAQWAETAPVNRVEEGADHKIGIITSSTSYQYVKEVCGDRFPVLKLGMAWPLPEGLIRDFAASVDLLTVVEELDGFIEAHCRAMGLALAGKDCLLYTSDAADEL
;
A
#
# COMPACT_ATOMS: atom_id res chain seq x y z
N MET A 1 6.40 -22.39 6.32
CA MET A 1 5.47 -23.15 7.22
C MET A 1 4.10 -22.49 7.12
N LYS A 2 2.99 -23.26 7.12
CA LYS A 2 1.64 -22.68 7.09
C LYS A 2 1.19 -22.29 8.50
N GLN A 3 0.72 -21.05 8.66
CA GLN A 3 0.23 -20.52 9.93
C GLN A 3 -1.05 -19.70 9.69
N LEU A 4 -1.97 -19.73 10.65
CA LEU A 4 -3.13 -18.82 10.67
C LEU A 4 -2.71 -17.54 11.36
N MET A 5 -2.80 -16.39 10.64
CA MET A 5 -2.34 -15.10 11.15
C MET A 5 -3.35 -14.00 10.90
N LEU A 6 -3.43 -13.05 11.81
CA LEU A 6 -4.08 -11.75 11.58
C LEU A 6 -3.31 -10.94 10.53
N GLY A 7 -3.98 -10.06 9.80
CA GLY A 7 -3.34 -9.21 8.80
C GLY A 7 -2.19 -8.37 9.36
N ASN A 8 -2.36 -7.75 10.53
CA ASN A 8 -1.29 -6.99 11.18
C ASN A 8 -0.09 -7.86 11.56
N ALA A 9 -0.33 -9.07 12.07
CA ALA A 9 0.74 -10.02 12.38
C ALA A 9 1.43 -10.53 11.10
N ALA A 10 0.69 -10.68 10.01
CA ALA A 10 1.24 -11.07 8.72
C ALA A 10 2.12 -9.98 8.12
N VAL A 11 1.74 -8.69 8.25
CA VAL A 11 2.63 -7.58 7.88
C VAL A 11 3.92 -7.64 8.68
N ALA A 12 3.83 -7.73 10.01
CA ALA A 12 5.01 -7.80 10.90
C ALA A 12 5.91 -8.98 10.54
N ARG A 13 5.31 -10.14 10.23
CA ARG A 13 6.04 -11.32 9.77
C ARG A 13 6.73 -11.07 8.42
N GLY A 14 6.06 -10.42 7.48
CA GLY A 14 6.65 -10.06 6.18
C GLY A 14 7.83 -9.09 6.33
N LEU A 15 7.71 -8.08 7.22
CA LEU A 15 8.81 -7.17 7.56
C LEU A 15 10.00 -7.92 8.15
N TYR A 16 9.75 -8.84 9.09
CA TYR A 16 10.78 -9.70 9.68
C TYR A 16 11.48 -10.54 8.62
N GLU A 17 10.74 -11.28 7.81
CA GLU A 17 11.28 -12.13 6.75
C GLU A 17 12.10 -11.34 5.72
N ALA A 18 11.69 -10.10 5.44
CA ALA A 18 12.40 -9.20 4.53
C ALA A 18 13.67 -8.59 5.13
N GLY A 19 13.99 -8.84 6.38
CA GLY A 19 15.19 -8.29 7.02
C GLY A 19 15.04 -6.84 7.48
N CYS A 20 13.82 -6.41 7.85
CA CYS A 20 13.60 -5.11 8.50
C CYS A 20 14.46 -5.00 9.77
N GLY A 21 15.14 -3.90 9.97
CA GLY A 21 16.00 -3.69 11.15
C GLY A 21 15.49 -2.62 12.11
N VAL A 22 14.63 -1.69 11.64
CA VAL A 22 14.12 -0.58 12.46
C VAL A 22 12.65 -0.35 12.18
N VAL A 23 11.85 -0.31 13.23
CA VAL A 23 10.43 0.07 13.21
C VAL A 23 10.24 1.25 14.16
N SER A 24 9.74 2.37 13.65
CA SER A 24 9.35 3.52 14.46
C SER A 24 7.94 3.92 14.08
N SER A 25 7.02 3.97 15.04
CA SER A 25 5.59 4.14 14.79
C SER A 25 4.93 5.04 15.84
N TYR A 26 3.71 5.48 15.53
CA TYR A 26 2.82 6.08 16.51
C TYR A 26 1.55 5.24 16.64
N PRO A 27 1.08 4.93 17.87
CA PRO A 27 -0.06 4.03 18.05
C PRO A 27 -1.35 4.62 17.50
N GLY A 28 -2.14 3.80 16.82
CA GLY A 28 -3.43 4.16 16.25
C GLY A 28 -4.11 2.96 15.60
N THR A 29 -5.27 2.55 16.14
CA THR A 29 -6.08 1.47 15.56
C THR A 29 -6.53 1.85 14.14
N PRO A 30 -6.36 0.99 13.11
CA PRO A 30 -6.07 -0.44 13.21
C PRO A 30 -4.60 -0.84 12.94
N SER A 31 -3.59 0.03 13.06
CA SER A 31 -2.18 -0.27 12.72
C SER A 31 -1.28 -0.61 13.92
N THR A 32 -1.73 -0.38 15.15
CA THR A 32 -0.91 -0.49 16.38
C THR A 32 -0.23 -1.85 16.49
N GLU A 33 -0.97 -2.92 16.25
CA GLU A 33 -0.52 -4.30 16.45
C GLU A 33 0.62 -4.69 15.50
N ILE A 34 0.81 -4.00 14.36
CA ILE A 34 1.96 -4.28 13.47
C ILE A 34 3.27 -4.07 14.24
N THR A 35 3.40 -2.94 14.94
CA THR A 35 4.61 -2.62 15.71
C THR A 35 4.75 -3.50 16.95
N GLU A 36 3.64 -3.83 17.62
CA GLU A 36 3.64 -4.75 18.76
C GLU A 36 4.09 -6.16 18.35
N GLU A 37 3.67 -6.64 17.18
CA GLU A 37 4.12 -7.92 16.63
C GLU A 37 5.59 -7.87 16.18
N CYS A 38 6.05 -6.75 15.58
CA CYS A 38 7.46 -6.56 15.24
C CYS A 38 8.37 -6.58 16.48
N ALA A 39 7.91 -6.01 17.61
CA ALA A 39 8.66 -5.94 18.85
C ALA A 39 8.91 -7.33 19.51
N LYS A 40 8.29 -8.40 19.01
CA LYS A 40 8.55 -9.77 19.45
C LYS A 40 9.79 -10.39 18.81
N TYR A 41 10.38 -9.73 17.80
CA TYR A 41 11.60 -10.19 17.10
C TYR A 41 12.80 -9.42 17.60
N ASP A 42 13.77 -10.10 18.21
CA ASP A 42 14.99 -9.48 18.77
C ASP A 42 15.85 -8.78 17.72
N GLU A 43 15.71 -9.15 16.44
CA GLU A 43 16.46 -8.58 15.33
C GLU A 43 15.91 -7.25 14.82
N ILE A 44 14.75 -6.81 15.32
CA ILE A 44 14.11 -5.56 14.92
C ILE A 44 14.12 -4.58 16.10
N TYR A 45 14.79 -3.45 15.94
CA TYR A 45 14.63 -2.35 16.89
C TYR A 45 13.26 -1.70 16.68
N CYS A 46 12.41 -1.71 17.71
CA CYS A 46 11.08 -1.13 17.69
C CYS A 46 10.95 -0.02 18.74
N GLU A 47 10.35 1.10 18.33
CA GLU A 47 10.05 2.20 19.24
C GLU A 47 8.70 2.88 18.93
N TRP A 48 8.10 3.46 19.96
CA TRP A 48 7.00 4.40 19.83
C TRP A 48 7.55 5.83 19.85
N ALA A 49 7.23 6.60 18.82
CA ALA A 49 7.60 8.01 18.73
C ALA A 49 6.51 8.91 19.35
N PRO A 50 6.81 10.19 19.66
CA PRO A 50 5.84 11.11 20.22
C PRO A 50 4.72 11.55 19.25
N ASN A 51 4.91 11.39 17.95
CA ASN A 51 3.92 11.57 16.89
C ASN A 51 4.41 10.93 15.59
N GLU A 52 3.52 10.88 14.59
CA GLU A 52 3.76 10.20 13.32
C GLU A 52 4.85 10.85 12.46
N LYS A 53 4.99 12.19 12.54
CA LYS A 53 6.07 12.89 11.83
C LYS A 53 7.43 12.44 12.35
N VAL A 54 7.61 12.42 13.67
CA VAL A 54 8.86 11.97 14.30
C VAL A 54 9.10 10.49 14.01
N ALA A 55 8.06 9.65 14.10
CA ALA A 55 8.15 8.23 13.75
C ALA A 55 8.70 8.03 12.33
N MET A 56 8.14 8.76 11.37
CA MET A 56 8.54 8.68 9.97
C MET A 56 9.97 9.18 9.75
N GLU A 57 10.36 10.27 10.41
CA GLU A 57 11.71 10.82 10.32
C GLU A 57 12.77 9.87 10.93
N VAL A 58 12.46 9.17 12.02
CA VAL A 58 13.35 8.15 12.60
C VAL A 58 13.51 6.96 11.66
N ALA A 59 12.40 6.40 11.15
CA ALA A 59 12.45 5.31 10.18
C ALA A 59 13.20 5.71 8.90
N PHE A 60 13.01 6.94 8.44
CA PHE A 60 13.74 7.47 7.30
C PHE A 60 15.24 7.63 7.57
N GLY A 61 15.61 8.11 8.76
CA GLY A 61 17.02 8.16 9.19
C GLY A 61 17.67 6.80 9.15
N ALA A 62 16.98 5.75 9.60
CA ALA A 62 17.45 4.37 9.52
C ALA A 62 17.61 3.89 8.06
N SER A 63 16.65 4.24 7.17
CA SER A 63 16.77 3.99 5.73
C SER A 63 18.00 4.68 5.13
N LEU A 64 18.22 5.95 5.42
CA LEU A 64 19.40 6.68 4.94
C LEU A 64 20.69 6.06 5.45
N ALA A 65 20.70 5.54 6.68
CA ALA A 65 21.83 4.80 7.25
C ALA A 65 22.02 3.40 6.62
N GLY A 66 21.13 2.98 5.71
CA GLY A 66 21.27 1.74 4.94
C GLY A 66 20.56 0.52 5.54
N LYS A 67 19.69 0.70 6.54
CA LYS A 67 18.84 -0.36 7.08
C LYS A 67 17.46 -0.33 6.45
N ARG A 68 16.86 -1.51 6.19
CA ARG A 68 15.43 -1.60 5.90
C ARG A 68 14.65 -1.13 7.12
N SER A 69 13.70 -0.23 6.90
CA SER A 69 12.92 0.39 7.98
C SER A 69 11.42 0.40 7.67
N PHE A 70 10.63 0.49 8.74
CA PHE A 70 9.18 0.58 8.66
C PHE A 70 8.66 1.70 9.58
N CYS A 71 7.62 2.40 9.11
CA CYS A 71 6.87 3.35 9.91
C CYS A 71 5.38 3.01 9.82
N GLY A 72 4.73 2.75 10.97
CA GLY A 72 3.30 2.42 11.04
C GLY A 72 2.45 3.55 11.61
N MET A 73 1.29 3.79 10.98
CA MET A 73 0.32 4.79 11.44
C MET A 73 -1.08 4.52 10.86
N LYS A 74 -2.10 5.13 11.47
CA LYS A 74 -3.42 5.18 10.85
C LYS A 74 -3.53 6.35 9.86
N HIS A 75 -4.63 6.41 9.09
CA HIS A 75 -4.82 7.45 8.05
C HIS A 75 -4.71 8.88 8.57
N VAL A 76 -5.26 9.21 9.76
CA VAL A 76 -5.14 10.56 10.32
C VAL A 76 -3.70 10.91 10.70
N GLY A 77 -2.88 9.91 11.02
CA GLY A 77 -1.45 10.09 11.29
C GLY A 77 -0.67 10.43 10.02
N LEU A 78 -1.12 9.95 8.86
CA LEU A 78 -0.51 10.31 7.58
C LEU A 78 -0.64 11.81 7.29
N ASN A 79 -1.70 12.47 7.79
CA ASN A 79 -1.82 13.93 7.70
C ASN A 79 -0.67 14.63 8.44
N VAL A 80 -0.31 14.11 9.63
CA VAL A 80 0.80 14.63 10.45
C VAL A 80 2.15 14.35 9.80
N ALA A 81 2.29 13.18 9.18
CA ALA A 81 3.51 12.72 8.52
C ALA A 81 3.60 13.13 7.02
N ALA A 82 2.67 13.93 6.51
CA ALA A 82 2.67 14.33 5.11
C ALA A 82 3.93 15.09 4.71
N ASP A 83 4.42 16.01 5.53
CA ASP A 83 5.62 16.80 5.26
C ASP A 83 6.87 15.92 4.98
N PRO A 84 7.28 15.00 5.87
CA PRO A 84 8.37 14.08 5.55
C PRO A 84 8.05 13.16 4.37
N LEU A 85 6.82 12.67 4.19
CA LEU A 85 6.45 11.81 3.05
C LEU A 85 6.74 12.48 1.71
N PHE A 86 6.30 13.72 1.52
CA PHE A 86 6.54 14.47 0.29
C PHE A 86 8.02 14.76 0.06
N THR A 87 8.77 15.06 1.14
CA THR A 87 10.21 15.29 1.05
C THR A 87 10.96 13.99 0.71
N MET A 88 10.61 12.87 1.32
CA MET A 88 11.22 11.56 1.05
C MET A 88 10.98 11.08 -0.38
N SER A 89 9.84 11.41 -0.97
CA SER A 89 9.59 11.13 -2.39
C SER A 89 10.66 11.74 -3.28
N TYR A 90 11.16 12.92 -2.97
CA TYR A 90 12.23 13.58 -3.72
C TYR A 90 13.62 13.06 -3.35
N THR A 91 13.86 12.84 -2.06
CA THR A 91 15.15 12.37 -1.53
C THR A 91 15.46 10.95 -2.00
N GLY A 92 14.46 10.08 -2.05
CA GLY A 92 14.66 8.65 -2.23
C GLY A 92 15.16 7.98 -0.96
N VAL A 93 15.66 6.77 -1.08
CA VAL A 93 16.10 5.91 0.03
C VAL A 93 17.56 5.49 -0.15
N ASN A 94 18.13 4.83 0.89
CA ASN A 94 19.37 4.07 0.79
C ASN A 94 19.08 2.60 1.12
N GLY A 95 18.65 2.27 2.34
CA GLY A 95 17.94 1.02 2.62
C GLY A 95 16.45 1.18 2.33
N GLY A 96 15.78 0.10 1.97
CA GLY A 96 14.35 0.13 1.65
C GLY A 96 13.50 0.67 2.81
N MET A 97 12.47 1.46 2.50
CA MET A 97 11.54 2.01 3.48
C MET A 97 10.09 1.70 3.11
N VAL A 98 9.36 1.14 4.07
CA VAL A 98 7.92 0.85 3.95
C VAL A 98 7.16 1.68 4.98
N ILE A 99 6.08 2.30 4.54
CA ILE A 99 5.18 3.09 5.38
C ILE A 99 3.84 2.35 5.41
N GLY A 100 3.53 1.73 6.56
CA GLY A 100 2.23 1.10 6.79
C GLY A 100 1.21 2.18 7.16
N VAL A 101 0.17 2.34 6.34
CA VAL A 101 -0.95 3.22 6.63
C VAL A 101 -2.23 2.41 6.70
N ALA A 102 -2.98 2.54 7.80
CA ALA A 102 -4.21 1.80 7.98
C ALA A 102 -5.42 2.73 7.93
N ASP A 103 -6.23 2.56 6.90
CA ASP A 103 -7.48 3.26 6.71
C ASP A 103 -8.59 2.56 7.50
N ASP A 104 -9.52 3.34 8.03
CA ASP A 104 -10.64 2.88 8.84
C ASP A 104 -11.96 3.23 8.13
N ALA A 105 -12.26 2.46 7.08
CA ALA A 105 -13.50 2.58 6.34
C ALA A 105 -14.70 2.31 7.26
N GLY A 106 -15.67 3.23 7.28
CA GLY A 106 -16.79 3.18 8.21
C GLY A 106 -16.50 3.71 9.61
N MET A 107 -15.31 4.29 9.84
CA MET A 107 -14.96 5.01 11.09
C MET A 107 -15.16 4.21 12.38
N HIS A 108 -14.81 2.92 12.40
CA HIS A 108 -15.00 2.05 13.57
C HIS A 108 -14.28 2.56 14.84
N SER A 109 -13.13 3.24 14.65
CA SER A 109 -12.37 3.84 15.76
C SER A 109 -11.75 5.20 15.39
N SER A 110 -12.32 5.91 14.43
CA SER A 110 -11.77 7.16 13.89
C SER A 110 -12.79 8.29 13.93
N GLN A 111 -12.30 9.53 14.01
CA GLN A 111 -13.12 10.73 14.02
C GLN A 111 -13.53 11.24 12.62
N ASN A 112 -13.00 10.64 11.57
CA ASN A 112 -13.36 10.90 10.17
C ASN A 112 -12.91 9.76 9.30
N GLU A 113 -13.44 9.68 8.07
CA GLU A 113 -13.02 8.76 7.03
C GLU A 113 -12.07 9.48 6.07
N GLN A 114 -11.00 8.80 5.64
CA GLN A 114 -10.03 9.32 4.68
C GLN A 114 -9.53 8.18 3.80
N ASP A 115 -9.21 8.51 2.55
CA ASP A 115 -8.62 7.59 1.60
C ASP A 115 -7.14 7.91 1.36
N SER A 116 -6.26 7.10 1.91
CA SER A 116 -4.81 7.30 1.82
C SER A 116 -4.25 7.14 0.40
N ARG A 117 -5.01 6.60 -0.56
CA ARG A 117 -4.61 6.49 -1.98
C ARG A 117 -4.37 7.87 -2.60
N HIS A 118 -5.07 8.90 -2.13
CA HIS A 118 -4.84 10.28 -2.57
C HIS A 118 -3.45 10.79 -2.17
N TYR A 119 -2.93 10.39 -1.01
CA TYR A 119 -1.55 10.71 -0.59
C TYR A 119 -0.51 10.03 -1.48
N ALA A 120 -0.70 8.77 -1.83
CA ALA A 120 0.18 8.05 -2.74
C ALA A 120 0.34 8.78 -4.08
N ARG A 121 -0.81 9.16 -4.67
CA ARG A 121 -0.87 9.90 -5.92
C ARG A 121 -0.22 11.29 -5.80
N ALA A 122 -0.54 12.04 -4.75
CA ALA A 122 -0.05 13.40 -4.56
C ALA A 122 1.47 13.43 -4.28
N ALA A 123 1.96 12.51 -3.44
CA ALA A 123 3.38 12.38 -3.11
C ALA A 123 4.19 11.65 -4.18
N LYS A 124 3.55 11.02 -5.18
CA LYS A 124 4.18 10.22 -6.24
C LYS A 124 5.01 9.06 -5.69
N VAL A 125 4.46 8.38 -4.70
CA VAL A 125 5.03 7.16 -4.09
C VAL A 125 4.14 5.96 -4.39
N PRO A 126 4.69 4.76 -4.68
CA PRO A 126 3.86 3.60 -4.95
C PRO A 126 3.11 3.15 -3.70
N MET A 127 1.93 2.57 -3.94
CA MET A 127 1.09 2.01 -2.88
C MET A 127 0.63 0.60 -3.23
N LEU A 128 0.85 -0.32 -2.30
CA LEU A 128 0.33 -1.69 -2.35
C LEU A 128 -0.85 -1.82 -1.38
N GLU A 129 -1.87 -2.58 -1.80
CA GLU A 129 -3.10 -2.76 -1.05
C GLU A 129 -3.51 -4.24 -1.02
N PRO A 130 -3.16 -4.98 0.07
CA PRO A 130 -3.47 -6.39 0.19
C PRO A 130 -4.96 -6.63 0.47
N SER A 131 -5.47 -7.82 0.08
CA SER A 131 -6.85 -8.24 0.30
C SER A 131 -7.02 -9.24 1.45
N ASP A 132 -5.93 -9.81 1.95
CA ASP A 132 -5.92 -10.78 3.07
C ASP A 132 -4.54 -10.83 3.74
N SER A 133 -4.41 -11.70 4.76
CA SER A 133 -3.14 -11.82 5.50
C SER A 133 -2.00 -12.41 4.65
N ALA A 134 -2.30 -13.28 3.69
CA ALA A 134 -1.27 -13.86 2.83
C ALA A 134 -0.67 -12.79 1.90
N GLU A 135 -1.52 -11.96 1.29
CA GLU A 135 -1.05 -10.81 0.52
C GLU A 135 -0.38 -9.75 1.42
N ALA A 136 -0.87 -9.53 2.65
CA ALA A 136 -0.26 -8.59 3.58
C ALA A 136 1.21 -8.96 3.87
N LEU A 137 1.50 -10.25 4.12
CA LEU A 137 2.88 -10.75 4.26
C LEU A 137 3.68 -10.57 2.97
N ALA A 138 3.13 -11.02 1.85
CA ALA A 138 3.83 -10.98 0.56
C ALA A 138 4.12 -9.54 0.10
N PHE A 139 3.16 -8.63 0.28
CA PHE A 139 3.29 -7.24 -0.12
C PHE A 139 4.24 -6.46 0.80
N ALA A 140 4.31 -6.79 2.09
CA ALA A 140 5.31 -6.22 3.00
C ALA A 140 6.75 -6.54 2.53
N LYS A 141 6.99 -7.75 2.03
CA LYS A 141 8.28 -8.16 1.45
C LYS A 141 8.54 -7.43 0.13
N LEU A 142 7.58 -7.46 -0.79
CA LEU A 142 7.67 -6.81 -2.10
C LEU A 142 7.88 -5.31 -1.99
N ALA A 143 7.28 -4.65 -0.98
CA ALA A 143 7.41 -3.22 -0.76
C ALA A 143 8.88 -2.78 -0.57
N TYR A 144 9.70 -3.59 0.11
CA TYR A 144 11.14 -3.30 0.22
C TYR A 144 11.87 -3.44 -1.11
N GLU A 145 11.54 -4.45 -1.89
CA GLU A 145 12.15 -4.67 -3.21
C GLU A 145 11.82 -3.50 -4.15
N LEU A 146 10.57 -3.06 -4.17
CA LEU A 146 10.14 -1.88 -4.93
C LEU A 146 10.80 -0.61 -4.42
N SER A 147 10.91 -0.44 -3.10
CA SER A 147 11.54 0.71 -2.49
C SER A 147 12.99 0.86 -2.93
N GLU A 148 13.76 -0.22 -2.87
CA GLU A 148 15.17 -0.26 -3.27
C GLU A 148 15.35 -0.13 -4.79
N GLN A 149 14.51 -0.84 -5.57
CA GLN A 149 14.57 -0.82 -7.04
C GLN A 149 14.25 0.55 -7.63
N PHE A 150 13.27 1.25 -7.05
CA PHE A 150 12.78 2.52 -7.60
C PHE A 150 13.24 3.75 -6.82
N ASP A 151 14.11 3.60 -5.82
CA ASP A 151 14.65 4.72 -5.02
C ASP A 151 13.53 5.58 -4.40
N THR A 152 12.59 4.97 -3.68
CA THR A 152 11.41 5.64 -3.12
C THR A 152 10.87 4.89 -1.90
N PRO A 153 10.30 5.57 -0.88
CA PRO A 153 9.46 4.85 0.08
C PRO A 153 8.26 4.21 -0.62
N VAL A 154 7.70 3.16 -0.02
CA VAL A 154 6.49 2.48 -0.51
C VAL A 154 5.43 2.52 0.58
N LEU A 155 4.22 2.91 0.22
CA LEU A 155 3.06 2.82 1.08
C LEU A 155 2.46 1.41 1.03
N LEU A 156 2.25 0.80 2.19
CA LEU A 156 1.49 -0.44 2.35
C LEU A 156 0.17 -0.06 3.03
N LYS A 157 -0.90 -0.01 2.23
CA LYS A 157 -2.23 0.38 2.72
C LYS A 157 -2.96 -0.83 3.28
N MET A 158 -3.31 -0.75 4.54
CA MET A 158 -4.18 -1.70 5.22
C MET A 158 -5.57 -1.09 5.40
N CYS A 159 -6.59 -1.91 5.58
CA CYS A 159 -7.88 -1.48 6.12
C CYS A 159 -8.21 -2.28 7.37
N THR A 160 -9.14 -1.78 8.18
CA THR A 160 -9.53 -2.41 9.45
C THR A 160 -9.87 -3.89 9.29
N ARG A 161 -10.59 -4.26 8.21
CA ARG A 161 -11.00 -5.65 7.98
C ARG A 161 -9.84 -6.56 7.67
N VAL A 162 -8.91 -6.16 6.81
CA VAL A 162 -7.70 -6.94 6.52
C VAL A 162 -6.80 -7.01 7.74
N ALA A 163 -6.63 -5.89 8.47
CA ALA A 163 -5.79 -5.83 9.67
C ALA A 163 -6.20 -6.86 10.73
N HIS A 164 -7.51 -7.03 10.93
CA HIS A 164 -8.07 -7.86 12.00
C HIS A 164 -8.74 -9.17 11.53
N SER A 165 -8.71 -9.48 10.23
CA SER A 165 -9.11 -10.79 9.72
C SER A 165 -7.96 -11.79 9.78
N GLN A 166 -8.28 -13.08 9.71
CA GLN A 166 -7.30 -14.15 9.71
C GLN A 166 -7.34 -14.96 8.42
N SER A 167 -6.19 -15.25 7.86
CA SER A 167 -6.05 -16.23 6.80
C SER A 167 -4.77 -17.05 6.96
N ILE A 168 -4.66 -18.13 6.18
CA ILE A 168 -3.48 -18.99 6.20
C ILE A 168 -2.38 -18.31 5.39
N VAL A 169 -1.21 -18.14 6.02
CA VAL A 169 -0.01 -17.61 5.39
C VAL A 169 1.11 -18.64 5.33
N ASP A 170 1.93 -18.56 4.28
CA ASP A 170 3.14 -19.34 4.17
C ASP A 170 4.34 -18.52 4.64
N THR A 171 4.90 -18.90 5.80
CA THR A 171 6.05 -18.22 6.39
C THR A 171 7.37 -18.85 5.96
N THR A 172 8.40 -18.00 5.83
CA THR A 172 9.78 -18.37 5.49
C THR A 172 10.75 -17.92 6.58
N GLU A 173 12.03 -18.30 6.43
CA GLU A 173 13.07 -17.78 7.30
C GLU A 173 13.38 -16.31 6.98
N ARG A 174 13.96 -15.61 7.98
CA ARG A 174 14.43 -14.24 7.81
C ARG A 174 15.56 -14.18 6.78
N ALA A 175 15.47 -13.25 5.85
CA ALA A 175 16.59 -12.91 4.99
C ALA A 175 17.55 -11.98 5.74
N GLU A 176 18.77 -12.44 6.00
CA GLU A 176 19.82 -11.56 6.53
C GLU A 176 20.17 -10.49 5.48
N ARG A 177 20.24 -9.24 5.93
CA ARG A 177 20.58 -8.10 5.08
C ARG A 177 21.69 -7.29 5.71
N GLU A 178 22.80 -7.16 4.99
CA GLU A 178 23.86 -6.25 5.37
C GLU A 178 23.38 -4.80 5.26
N MET A 179 23.93 -3.95 6.12
CA MET A 179 23.65 -2.52 6.07
C MET A 179 24.33 -1.92 4.83
N ILE A 180 23.58 -1.21 4.01
CA ILE A 180 24.11 -0.51 2.84
C ILE A 180 24.90 0.70 3.32
N PRO A 181 26.21 0.84 3.00
CA PRO A 181 27.00 1.98 3.42
C PRO A 181 26.38 3.31 2.99
N TYR A 182 26.38 4.28 3.89
CA TYR A 182 25.97 5.64 3.55
C TYR A 182 27.03 6.33 2.72
N GLU A 183 26.67 6.76 1.52
CA GLU A 183 27.51 7.60 0.67
C GLU A 183 26.99 9.04 0.70
N LYS A 184 27.86 9.98 1.09
CA LYS A 184 27.49 11.40 1.13
C LYS A 184 27.15 11.92 -0.26
N ASN A 185 25.87 12.27 -0.47
CA ASN A 185 25.40 12.86 -1.72
C ASN A 185 24.45 14.04 -1.42
N ILE A 186 25.01 15.23 -1.36
CA ILE A 186 24.27 16.47 -1.04
C ILE A 186 23.19 16.74 -2.11
N ALA A 187 23.48 16.44 -3.37
CA ALA A 187 22.53 16.68 -4.46
C ALA A 187 21.28 15.77 -4.37
N LYS A 188 21.42 14.58 -3.78
CA LYS A 188 20.33 13.63 -3.54
C LYS A 188 19.61 13.86 -2.21
N TYR A 189 20.36 14.01 -1.12
CA TYR A 189 19.81 13.94 0.24
C TYR A 189 19.46 15.28 0.88
N VAL A 190 19.90 16.41 0.30
CA VAL A 190 19.60 17.74 0.84
C VAL A 190 18.64 18.48 -0.09
N MET A 191 17.35 18.55 0.32
CA MET A 191 16.28 19.16 -0.49
C MET A 191 16.27 20.70 -0.41
N MET A 192 17.36 21.32 -0.81
CA MET A 192 17.35 22.75 -1.14
C MET A 192 16.64 22.97 -2.48
N PRO A 193 16.03 24.15 -2.73
CA PRO A 193 15.27 24.43 -3.96
C PRO A 193 15.98 24.04 -5.27
N GLY A 194 17.30 24.31 -5.34
CA GLY A 194 18.12 23.95 -6.51
C GLY A 194 18.28 22.44 -6.71
N ASN A 195 18.35 21.67 -5.62
CA ASN A 195 18.40 20.21 -5.66
C ASN A 195 17.02 19.62 -5.96
N ALA A 196 15.97 20.12 -5.31
CA ALA A 196 14.60 19.71 -5.55
C ALA A 196 14.19 19.88 -7.03
N LYS A 197 14.56 20.98 -7.67
CA LYS A 197 14.37 21.19 -9.11
C LYS A 197 15.00 20.07 -9.96
N ARG A 198 16.20 19.62 -9.61
CA ARG A 198 16.90 18.53 -10.33
C ARG A 198 16.29 17.14 -10.03
N ARG A 199 15.76 16.95 -8.82
CA ARG A 199 15.12 15.70 -8.41
C ARG A 199 13.71 15.53 -9.01
N HIS A 200 12.99 16.62 -9.31
CA HIS A 200 11.64 16.53 -9.87
C HIS A 200 11.52 15.67 -11.15
N PRO A 201 12.37 15.85 -12.18
CA PRO A 201 12.35 14.94 -13.33
C PRO A 201 12.62 13.48 -12.98
N VAL A 202 13.44 13.21 -11.95
CA VAL A 202 13.71 11.84 -11.48
C VAL A 202 12.45 11.22 -10.87
N VAL A 203 11.69 12.00 -10.08
CA VAL A 203 10.40 11.56 -9.49
C VAL A 203 9.38 11.26 -10.59
N GLU A 204 9.27 12.12 -11.60
CA GLU A 204 8.36 11.90 -12.73
C GLU A 204 8.72 10.65 -13.55
N GLU A 205 10.00 10.48 -13.84
CA GLU A 205 10.49 9.31 -14.58
C GLU A 205 10.29 8.01 -13.78
N ARG A 206 10.54 8.06 -12.48
CA ARG A 206 10.28 6.94 -11.58
C ARG A 206 8.80 6.55 -11.58
N THR A 207 7.90 7.54 -11.52
CA THR A 207 6.45 7.29 -11.55
C THR A 207 6.03 6.60 -12.85
N ARG A 208 6.61 7.01 -14.00
CA ARG A 208 6.37 6.32 -15.29
C ARG A 208 6.88 4.88 -15.30
N LYS A 209 8.09 4.65 -14.76
CA LYS A 209 8.64 3.29 -14.64
C LYS A 209 7.82 2.39 -13.72
N LEU A 210 7.30 2.94 -12.62
CA LEU A 210 6.41 2.23 -11.72
C LEU A 210 5.07 1.88 -12.41
N ALA A 211 4.51 2.79 -13.21
CA ALA A 211 3.32 2.51 -14.01
C ALA A 211 3.58 1.39 -15.03
N GLN A 212 4.73 1.40 -15.70
CA GLN A 212 5.13 0.31 -16.60
C GLN A 212 5.30 -1.02 -15.86
N TRP A 213 5.91 -1.01 -14.68
CA TRP A 213 6.03 -2.20 -13.86
C TRP A 213 4.66 -2.75 -13.43
N ALA A 214 3.71 -1.86 -13.09
CA ALA A 214 2.37 -2.23 -12.68
C ALA A 214 1.58 -3.00 -13.76
N GLU A 215 1.87 -2.77 -15.05
CA GLU A 215 1.19 -3.45 -16.17
C GLU A 215 1.36 -4.97 -16.16
N THR A 216 2.50 -5.45 -15.67
CA THR A 216 2.84 -6.88 -15.63
C THR A 216 3.12 -7.39 -14.22
N ALA A 217 2.85 -6.57 -13.21
CA ALA A 217 3.11 -6.90 -11.83
C ALA A 217 2.25 -8.08 -11.36
N PRO A 218 2.82 -9.09 -10.69
CA PRO A 218 2.07 -10.26 -10.25
C PRO A 218 1.01 -9.95 -9.18
N VAL A 219 1.05 -8.76 -8.59
CA VAL A 219 0.05 -8.27 -7.64
C VAL A 219 -1.24 -7.80 -8.32
N ASN A 220 -1.17 -7.49 -9.62
CA ASN A 220 -2.32 -7.16 -10.45
C ASN A 220 -2.63 -8.36 -11.33
N ARG A 221 -3.83 -8.92 -11.22
CA ARG A 221 -4.17 -10.12 -11.96
C ARG A 221 -5.61 -10.10 -12.49
N VAL A 222 -5.77 -10.65 -13.68
CA VAL A 222 -7.08 -10.96 -14.24
C VAL A 222 -7.44 -12.39 -13.84
N GLU A 223 -8.60 -12.55 -13.28
CA GLU A 223 -9.22 -13.86 -13.02
C GLU A 223 -10.38 -14.01 -14.01
N GLU A 224 -10.31 -15.08 -14.79
CA GLU A 224 -11.34 -15.37 -15.79
C GLU A 224 -12.68 -15.71 -15.15
N GLY A 225 -13.77 -15.41 -15.85
CA GLY A 225 -15.13 -15.71 -15.45
C GLY A 225 -15.91 -16.43 -16.54
N ALA A 226 -17.00 -17.09 -16.17
CA ALA A 226 -17.83 -17.82 -17.12
C ALA A 226 -18.72 -16.90 -18.00
N ASP A 227 -19.00 -15.68 -17.57
CA ASP A 227 -19.91 -14.72 -18.22
C ASP A 227 -19.24 -13.35 -18.34
N HIS A 228 -18.92 -12.93 -19.56
CA HIS A 228 -18.24 -11.67 -19.86
C HIS A 228 -19.17 -10.45 -19.97
N LYS A 229 -20.46 -10.59 -19.61
CA LYS A 229 -21.39 -9.44 -19.60
C LYS A 229 -20.99 -8.37 -18.60
N ILE A 230 -20.35 -8.75 -17.50
CA ILE A 230 -19.88 -7.82 -16.47
C ILE A 230 -18.42 -8.16 -16.17
N GLY A 231 -17.55 -7.15 -16.21
CA GLY A 231 -16.20 -7.25 -15.69
C GLY A 231 -16.04 -6.39 -14.45
N ILE A 232 -15.36 -6.90 -13.43
CA ILE A 232 -15.25 -6.21 -12.14
C ILE A 232 -13.79 -5.86 -11.86
N ILE A 233 -13.52 -4.56 -11.70
CA ILE A 233 -12.22 -4.08 -11.16
C ILE A 233 -12.38 -3.87 -9.66
N THR A 234 -11.47 -4.40 -8.87
CA THR A 234 -11.54 -4.32 -7.41
C THR A 234 -10.16 -4.38 -6.76
N SER A 235 -10.07 -3.97 -5.49
CA SER A 235 -8.85 -4.04 -4.65
C SER A 235 -9.20 -4.35 -3.21
N SER A 236 -8.18 -4.62 -2.38
CA SER A 236 -8.30 -4.80 -0.93
C SER A 236 -9.44 -5.74 -0.52
N THR A 237 -10.12 -5.42 0.58
CA THR A 237 -11.25 -6.19 1.11
C THR A 237 -12.40 -6.34 0.12
N SER A 238 -12.65 -5.34 -0.73
CA SER A 238 -13.70 -5.40 -1.75
C SER A 238 -13.56 -6.60 -2.68
N TYR A 239 -12.32 -7.04 -2.94
CA TYR A 239 -12.06 -8.26 -3.69
C TYR A 239 -12.68 -9.49 -3.01
N GLN A 240 -12.55 -9.61 -1.70
CA GLN A 240 -13.11 -10.75 -0.95
C GLN A 240 -14.65 -10.78 -1.07
N TYR A 241 -15.29 -9.61 -0.97
CA TYR A 241 -16.75 -9.52 -1.15
C TYR A 241 -17.20 -9.83 -2.57
N VAL A 242 -16.46 -9.37 -3.58
CA VAL A 242 -16.72 -9.71 -4.98
C VAL A 242 -16.66 -11.24 -5.17
N LYS A 243 -15.62 -11.89 -4.63
CA LYS A 243 -15.47 -13.35 -4.72
C LYS A 243 -16.55 -14.10 -3.94
N GLU A 244 -16.97 -13.62 -2.78
CA GLU A 244 -18.06 -14.23 -1.99
C GLU A 244 -19.38 -14.18 -2.75
N VAL A 245 -19.70 -13.05 -3.38
CA VAL A 245 -20.99 -12.85 -4.07
C VAL A 245 -21.01 -13.45 -5.47
N CYS A 246 -19.93 -13.26 -6.23
CA CYS A 246 -19.91 -13.60 -7.66
C CYS A 246 -19.24 -14.95 -7.96
N GLY A 247 -18.39 -15.46 -7.04
CA GLY A 247 -17.57 -16.66 -7.30
C GLY A 247 -16.73 -16.49 -8.56
N ASP A 248 -16.83 -17.44 -9.47
CA ASP A 248 -16.15 -17.44 -10.77
C ASP A 248 -17.12 -17.10 -11.93
N ARG A 249 -18.24 -16.43 -11.61
CA ARG A 249 -19.23 -16.09 -12.62
C ARG A 249 -18.74 -15.04 -13.58
N PHE A 250 -18.12 -13.97 -13.07
CA PHE A 250 -17.69 -12.83 -13.86
C PHE A 250 -16.15 -12.71 -13.80
N PRO A 251 -15.50 -12.24 -14.88
CA PRO A 251 -14.08 -11.91 -14.83
C PRO A 251 -13.82 -10.77 -13.86
N VAL A 252 -12.69 -10.88 -13.13
CA VAL A 252 -12.27 -9.92 -12.12
C VAL A 252 -10.85 -9.45 -12.40
N LEU A 253 -10.65 -8.15 -12.52
CA LEU A 253 -9.32 -7.54 -12.44
C LEU A 253 -9.07 -7.13 -11.00
N LYS A 254 -8.25 -7.91 -10.30
CA LYS A 254 -7.81 -7.62 -8.94
C LYS A 254 -6.55 -6.77 -8.98
N LEU A 255 -6.61 -5.59 -8.40
CA LEU A 255 -5.49 -4.68 -8.27
C LEU A 255 -4.86 -4.80 -6.88
N GLY A 256 -3.59 -5.19 -6.83
CA GLY A 256 -2.79 -5.18 -5.61
C GLY A 256 -1.90 -3.95 -5.49
N MET A 257 -1.61 -3.27 -6.62
CA MET A 257 -1.00 -1.96 -6.64
C MET A 257 -2.09 -0.90 -6.81
N ALA A 258 -2.36 -0.14 -5.75
CA ALA A 258 -3.37 0.92 -5.76
C ALA A 258 -2.85 2.22 -6.41
N TRP A 259 -1.52 2.40 -6.49
CA TRP A 259 -0.89 3.52 -7.18
C TRP A 259 0.57 3.19 -7.57
N PRO A 260 1.04 3.53 -8.80
CA PRO A 260 0.21 3.94 -9.94
C PRO A 260 -0.62 2.78 -10.51
N LEU A 261 -1.76 3.12 -11.12
CA LEU A 261 -2.64 2.12 -11.71
C LEU A 261 -2.11 1.65 -13.08
N PRO A 262 -2.30 0.35 -13.45
CA PRO A 262 -1.89 -0.22 -14.74
C PRO A 262 -2.92 0.13 -15.83
N GLU A 263 -2.76 1.27 -16.49
CA GLU A 263 -3.76 1.78 -17.45
C GLU A 263 -3.95 0.87 -18.67
N GLY A 264 -2.87 0.25 -19.17
CA GLY A 264 -2.92 -0.70 -20.28
C GLY A 264 -3.73 -1.94 -19.91
N LEU A 265 -3.38 -2.58 -18.79
CA LEU A 265 -4.10 -3.75 -18.26
C LEU A 265 -5.59 -3.44 -18.02
N ILE A 266 -5.89 -2.25 -17.47
CA ILE A 266 -7.28 -1.80 -17.26
C ILE A 266 -8.02 -1.65 -18.59
N ARG A 267 -7.40 -1.07 -19.63
CA ARG A 267 -8.02 -0.92 -20.96
C ARG A 267 -8.26 -2.27 -21.62
N ASP A 268 -7.30 -3.16 -21.55
CA ASP A 268 -7.41 -4.50 -22.13
C ASP A 268 -8.53 -5.29 -21.46
N PHE A 269 -8.60 -5.22 -20.13
CA PHE A 269 -9.67 -5.83 -19.35
C PHE A 269 -11.04 -5.23 -19.69
N ALA A 270 -11.15 -3.90 -19.75
CA ALA A 270 -12.39 -3.20 -20.11
C ALA A 270 -12.89 -3.58 -21.52
N ALA A 271 -11.98 -3.80 -22.46
CA ALA A 271 -12.33 -4.22 -23.82
C ALA A 271 -12.77 -5.68 -23.92
N SER A 272 -12.54 -6.51 -22.90
CA SER A 272 -12.90 -7.93 -22.87
C SER A 272 -14.31 -8.20 -22.32
N VAL A 273 -15.04 -7.18 -21.87
CA VAL A 273 -16.34 -7.32 -21.20
C VAL A 273 -17.37 -6.33 -21.77
N ASP A 274 -18.65 -6.65 -21.64
CA ASP A 274 -19.72 -5.80 -22.14
C ASP A 274 -19.98 -4.58 -21.23
N LEU A 275 -19.93 -4.77 -19.90
CA LEU A 275 -20.10 -3.75 -18.88
C LEU A 275 -18.96 -3.78 -17.89
N LEU A 276 -18.24 -2.70 -17.78
CA LEU A 276 -17.22 -2.53 -16.75
C LEU A 276 -17.85 -2.02 -15.44
N THR A 277 -17.46 -2.62 -14.32
CA THR A 277 -17.89 -2.22 -12.98
C THR A 277 -16.69 -2.07 -12.07
N VAL A 278 -16.67 -1.04 -11.22
CA VAL A 278 -15.64 -0.85 -10.19
C VAL A 278 -16.27 -1.05 -8.81
N VAL A 279 -15.66 -1.91 -8.00
CA VAL A 279 -16.06 -2.18 -6.61
C VAL A 279 -14.86 -1.90 -5.71
N GLU A 280 -14.95 -0.82 -4.93
CA GLU A 280 -13.85 -0.35 -4.06
C GLU A 280 -14.39 0.30 -2.79
N GLU A 281 -13.62 0.21 -1.69
CA GLU A 281 -13.91 0.92 -0.44
C GLU A 281 -13.52 2.40 -0.53
N LEU A 282 -14.00 3.22 0.40
CA LEU A 282 -13.68 4.64 0.55
C LEU A 282 -14.11 5.47 -0.67
N ASP A 283 -13.24 6.34 -1.17
CA ASP A 283 -13.53 7.17 -2.34
C ASP A 283 -13.56 6.37 -3.64
N GLY A 284 -14.19 6.91 -4.67
CA GLY A 284 -14.15 6.37 -6.04
C GLY A 284 -12.80 6.64 -6.71
N PHE A 285 -11.70 6.14 -6.15
CA PHE A 285 -10.34 6.43 -6.63
C PHE A 285 -10.02 5.73 -7.94
N ILE A 286 -10.28 4.41 -8.00
CA ILE A 286 -10.11 3.59 -9.23
C ILE A 286 -11.14 4.02 -10.26
N GLU A 287 -12.39 4.19 -9.84
CA GLU A 287 -13.48 4.67 -10.67
C GLU A 287 -13.15 6.01 -11.36
N ALA A 288 -12.71 7.01 -10.59
CA ALA A 288 -12.36 8.33 -11.13
C ALA A 288 -11.20 8.24 -12.12
N HIS A 289 -10.20 7.37 -11.87
CA HIS A 289 -9.10 7.15 -12.79
C HIS A 289 -9.57 6.51 -14.10
N CYS A 290 -10.39 5.46 -14.03
CA CYS A 290 -10.97 4.80 -15.20
C CYS A 290 -11.85 5.78 -16.03
N ARG A 291 -12.64 6.62 -15.37
CA ARG A 291 -13.43 7.67 -16.04
C ARG A 291 -12.52 8.71 -16.74
N ALA A 292 -11.43 9.11 -16.09
CA ALA A 292 -10.42 10.02 -16.70
C ALA A 292 -9.74 9.39 -17.92
N MET A 293 -9.61 8.06 -17.98
CA MET A 293 -9.14 7.32 -19.15
C MET A 293 -10.18 7.26 -20.29
N GLY A 294 -11.40 7.75 -20.08
CA GLY A 294 -12.50 7.73 -21.05
C GLY A 294 -13.30 6.41 -21.06
N LEU A 295 -13.17 5.58 -20.04
CA LEU A 295 -13.93 4.32 -19.94
C LEU A 295 -15.33 4.58 -19.40
N ALA A 296 -16.34 3.96 -20.04
CA ALA A 296 -17.70 3.89 -19.52
C ALA A 296 -17.78 2.76 -18.49
N LEU A 297 -18.31 3.04 -17.32
CA LEU A 297 -18.38 2.05 -16.24
C LEU A 297 -19.54 2.35 -15.27
N ALA A 298 -19.99 1.32 -14.57
CA ALA A 298 -20.80 1.43 -13.36
C ALA A 298 -19.86 1.51 -12.14
N GLY A 299 -20.13 2.40 -11.21
CA GLY A 299 -19.35 2.62 -10.01
C GLY A 299 -20.23 2.97 -8.82
N LYS A 300 -19.74 3.76 -7.89
CA LYS A 300 -20.44 4.14 -6.65
C LYS A 300 -21.77 4.84 -6.87
N ASP A 301 -21.97 5.52 -8.01
CA ASP A 301 -23.26 6.10 -8.38
C ASP A 301 -24.36 5.04 -8.59
N CYS A 302 -23.97 3.80 -8.91
CA CYS A 302 -24.87 2.67 -9.14
C CYS A 302 -24.87 1.68 -7.98
N LEU A 303 -23.80 1.67 -7.18
CA LEU A 303 -23.61 0.78 -6.03
C LEU A 303 -23.84 1.59 -4.76
N LEU A 304 -24.75 1.11 -3.90
CA LEU A 304 -24.91 1.71 -2.57
C LEU A 304 -23.58 1.70 -1.83
N TYR A 305 -23.30 2.79 -1.15
CA TYR A 305 -22.15 2.90 -0.28
C TYR A 305 -22.28 1.84 0.82
N THR A 306 -21.40 0.83 0.80
CA THR A 306 -21.59 -0.38 1.60
C THR A 306 -21.36 -0.19 3.09
N SER A 307 -20.68 0.89 3.51
CA SER A 307 -20.48 1.18 4.94
C SER A 307 -21.72 1.78 5.63
N ASP A 308 -22.58 2.49 4.90
CA ASP A 308 -23.76 3.16 5.48
C ASP A 308 -25.00 2.27 5.52
N ALA A 309 -25.08 1.25 4.65
CA ALA A 309 -26.27 0.41 4.54
C ALA A 309 -26.50 -0.51 5.76
N ALA A 310 -25.52 -0.71 6.61
CA ALA A 310 -25.63 -1.56 7.80
C ALA A 310 -26.06 -0.82 9.08
N ASP A 311 -25.91 0.51 9.11
CA ASP A 311 -26.18 1.32 10.30
C ASP A 311 -27.54 2.00 10.30
N GLU A 312 -28.29 1.95 9.19
CA GLU A 312 -29.65 2.53 9.07
C GLU A 312 -30.79 1.50 9.26
N LEU A 313 -30.50 0.30 9.74
CA LEU A 313 -31.48 -0.72 10.14
C LEU A 313 -31.37 -1.02 11.62
#